data_c1dc82e4ac2412a3a570d31c5692e697
#
_entry.id   c1dc82e4ac2412a3a570d31c5692e697
#
_cell.length_a   1.000
_cell.length_b   1.000
_cell.length_c   1.000
_cell.angle_alpha   90.00
_cell.angle_beta   90.00
_cell.angle_gamma   90.00
#
_symmetry.space_group_name_H-M   'P 1'
#
loop_
_entity.id
_entity.type
_entity.pdbx_description
1 polymer ?
#
loop_
_entity_poly.entity_id
_entity_poly.type
_entity_poly.pdbx_seq_one_letter_code
_entity_poly.pdbx_strand_id
1 'polypeptide(L)'
;MFTATLVFFITKLLWWSQNPKLPPSPTPLPIIGHLHLIKKYPLPQALRHLSSNYGPVLFLRFGCRAVLSLSSPQPIEECFTNHDITLANRPRTITSDHFSYGYKNFGFAPYGDLWRTLRRLSTVEVFSSASLQKNSFIRYEEVSNLCSRLFRLSGESRRVDLKYQFNLLTAHVMLRLVSGKRGVEDSDPESERRFLEDFKSRFFSTLLSMSVCDYFPVLRWFGYKGLEKRVIEMQRMRDEYLQRLVDDIRMKKFDSSGSVVEKLLKLQESEPEFYSDDVIKGIAVLMFNAGSDTSPVTMEWAMSLLLNHPDQLEKVREEIKSNVKHKGLIQDSDLSSLPYLRCVIYETLRLYPAAPLLPPHCSSKKFKLSNYEIPENTVLLVNAWAVHRDSELWEEADVFKPERFEGFVGDRDGFRFLPFGVGRRACPAAGLAMRLVSLVVGALVQCFEWEKVENEDIDMRPAFSVAMARAEPLVALPKPWPEMVPILSQL
;
A
#
# COMPACT_ATOMS: atom_id res chain seq x y z
N MET A 1 -31.93 -33.34 -14.59
CA MET A 1 -30.76 -32.98 -13.78
C MET A 1 -30.47 -31.48 -13.78
N PHE A 2 -30.37 -30.78 -14.90
CA PHE A 2 -30.07 -29.34 -14.97
C PHE A 2 -31.07 -28.44 -14.23
N THR A 3 -32.37 -28.71 -14.34
CA THR A 3 -33.44 -27.96 -13.67
C THR A 3 -33.40 -28.13 -12.16
N ALA A 4 -33.12 -29.32 -11.63
CA ALA A 4 -33.03 -29.58 -10.20
C ALA A 4 -31.78 -28.87 -9.57
N THR A 5 -30.68 -28.88 -10.31
CA THR A 5 -29.46 -28.16 -9.90
C THR A 5 -29.68 -26.64 -9.91
N LEU A 6 -30.34 -26.12 -10.92
CA LEU A 6 -30.68 -24.69 -11.01
C LEU A 6 -31.64 -24.26 -9.89
N VAL A 7 -32.67 -25.05 -9.61
CA VAL A 7 -33.63 -24.81 -8.51
C VAL A 7 -32.93 -24.89 -7.16
N PHE A 8 -32.07 -25.86 -6.95
CA PHE A 8 -31.23 -25.95 -5.73
C PHE A 8 -30.33 -24.72 -5.56
N PHE A 9 -29.68 -24.23 -6.63
CA PHE A 9 -28.89 -23.01 -6.58
C PHE A 9 -29.76 -21.77 -6.31
N ILE A 10 -30.93 -21.65 -6.90
CA ILE A 10 -31.87 -20.53 -6.70
C ILE A 10 -32.41 -20.55 -5.26
N THR A 11 -32.85 -21.71 -4.78
CA THR A 11 -33.38 -21.84 -3.40
C THR A 11 -32.28 -21.56 -2.35
N LYS A 12 -31.06 -22.03 -2.57
CA LYS A 12 -29.94 -21.73 -1.69
C LYS A 12 -29.53 -20.23 -1.72
N LEU A 13 -29.68 -19.59 -2.86
CA LEU A 13 -29.48 -18.12 -3.04
C LEU A 13 -30.55 -17.31 -2.29
N LEU A 14 -31.80 -17.68 -2.43
CA LEU A 14 -32.93 -17.03 -1.76
C LEU A 14 -32.87 -17.26 -0.23
N TRP A 15 -32.50 -18.47 0.19
CA TRP A 15 -32.32 -18.78 1.61
C TRP A 15 -31.23 -17.97 2.27
N TRP A 16 -30.13 -17.68 1.55
CA TRP A 16 -29.04 -16.84 2.05
C TRP A 16 -29.44 -15.36 2.17
N SER A 17 -30.20 -14.84 1.21
CA SER A 17 -30.65 -13.45 1.22
C SER A 17 -31.72 -13.14 2.28
N GLN A 18 -32.42 -14.17 2.80
CA GLN A 18 -33.47 -14.06 3.80
C GLN A 18 -33.07 -14.58 5.19
N ASN A 19 -31.80 -14.94 5.42
CA ASN A 19 -31.39 -15.38 6.74
C ASN A 19 -31.25 -14.18 7.70
N PRO A 20 -32.19 -14.03 8.68
CA PRO A 20 -32.23 -12.87 9.57
C PRO A 20 -31.01 -12.76 10.48
N LYS A 21 -30.17 -13.79 10.52
CA LYS A 21 -28.92 -13.79 11.30
C LYS A 21 -27.73 -13.24 10.53
N LEU A 22 -27.84 -12.99 9.21
CA LEU A 22 -26.79 -12.36 8.41
C LEU A 22 -26.98 -10.83 8.39
N PRO A 23 -25.90 -10.05 8.21
CA PRO A 23 -26.04 -8.60 8.02
C PRO A 23 -26.89 -8.24 6.79
N PRO A 24 -27.42 -7.00 6.74
CA PRO A 24 -28.17 -6.50 5.61
C PRO A 24 -27.45 -6.69 4.27
N SER A 25 -28.21 -6.96 3.24
CA SER A 25 -27.71 -7.27 1.91
C SER A 25 -28.69 -6.80 0.85
N PRO A 26 -28.25 -6.17 -0.25
CA PRO A 26 -29.08 -6.01 -1.43
C PRO A 26 -29.52 -7.37 -1.99
N THR A 27 -30.50 -7.39 -2.88
CA THR A 27 -30.91 -8.62 -3.55
C THR A 27 -29.81 -9.10 -4.51
N PRO A 28 -29.24 -10.31 -4.31
CA PRO A 28 -28.21 -10.83 -5.18
C PRO A 28 -28.78 -11.36 -6.50
N LEU A 29 -28.07 -11.18 -7.61
CA LEU A 29 -28.39 -11.88 -8.85
C LEU A 29 -27.86 -13.33 -8.83
N PRO A 30 -28.51 -14.26 -9.52
CA PRO A 30 -28.01 -15.62 -9.67
C PRO A 30 -26.59 -15.64 -10.21
N ILE A 31 -25.75 -16.57 -9.73
CA ILE A 31 -24.35 -16.78 -10.12
C ILE A 31 -23.43 -15.62 -9.76
N ILE A 32 -23.68 -14.40 -10.24
CA ILE A 32 -22.78 -13.25 -10.08
C ILE A 32 -22.90 -12.55 -8.72
N GLY A 33 -24.00 -12.81 -7.98
CA GLY A 33 -24.26 -12.14 -6.70
C GLY A 33 -24.40 -10.62 -6.87
N HIS A 34 -23.60 -9.86 -6.14
CA HIS A 34 -23.64 -8.39 -6.12
C HIS A 34 -22.58 -7.73 -7.01
N LEU A 35 -21.84 -8.50 -7.83
CA LEU A 35 -20.79 -7.93 -8.72
C LEU A 35 -21.33 -6.89 -9.70
N HIS A 36 -22.62 -6.95 -10.05
CA HIS A 36 -23.27 -5.95 -10.91
C HIS A 36 -23.38 -4.56 -10.27
N LEU A 37 -23.45 -4.49 -8.92
CA LEU A 37 -23.60 -3.24 -8.17
C LEU A 37 -22.30 -2.44 -8.05
N ILE A 38 -21.15 -3.10 -8.23
CA ILE A 38 -19.82 -2.50 -8.01
C ILE A 38 -19.09 -2.10 -9.31
N LYS A 39 -19.73 -2.27 -10.48
CA LYS A 39 -19.08 -1.98 -11.77
C LYS A 39 -18.99 -0.49 -12.12
N LYS A 40 -19.88 0.32 -11.58
CA LYS A 40 -20.07 1.73 -12.01
C LYS A 40 -19.05 2.69 -11.38
N TYR A 41 -18.55 2.37 -10.20
CA TYR A 41 -17.66 3.23 -9.39
C TYR A 41 -16.44 2.43 -8.93
N PRO A 42 -15.33 3.11 -8.56
CA PRO A 42 -14.27 2.46 -7.78
C PRO A 42 -14.86 1.73 -6.57
N LEU A 43 -14.34 0.55 -6.26
CA LEU A 43 -14.94 -0.34 -5.27
C LEU A 43 -15.21 0.32 -3.89
N PRO A 44 -14.30 1.17 -3.33
CA PRO A 44 -14.58 1.87 -2.07
C PRO A 44 -15.81 2.78 -2.13
N GLN A 45 -15.99 3.50 -3.25
CA GLN A 45 -17.14 4.39 -3.48
C GLN A 45 -18.43 3.60 -3.66
N ALA A 46 -18.38 2.50 -4.43
CA ALA A 46 -19.53 1.62 -4.60
C ALA A 46 -19.99 1.03 -3.26
N LEU A 47 -19.06 0.58 -2.42
CA LEU A 47 -19.37 0.06 -1.09
C LEU A 47 -19.91 1.15 -0.15
N ARG A 48 -19.39 2.40 -0.21
CA ARG A 48 -19.95 3.54 0.54
C ARG A 48 -21.40 3.81 0.13
N HIS A 49 -21.68 3.82 -1.16
CA HIS A 49 -23.05 4.02 -1.65
C HIS A 49 -24.00 2.89 -1.20
N LEU A 50 -23.54 1.64 -1.19
CA LEU A 50 -24.33 0.54 -0.66
C LEU A 50 -24.54 0.68 0.87
N SER A 51 -23.50 1.08 1.61
CA SER A 51 -23.62 1.25 3.06
C SER A 51 -24.54 2.40 3.46
N SER A 52 -24.67 3.45 2.66
CA SER A 52 -25.65 4.52 2.93
C SER A 52 -27.10 4.07 2.83
N ASN A 53 -27.39 3.00 2.05
CA ASN A 53 -28.72 2.47 1.87
C ASN A 53 -29.06 1.28 2.81
N TYR A 54 -28.05 0.49 3.17
CA TYR A 54 -28.25 -0.78 3.89
C TYR A 54 -27.57 -0.82 5.26
N GLY A 55 -26.84 0.22 5.64
CA GLY A 55 -26.11 0.30 6.90
C GLY A 55 -24.62 -0.02 6.77
N PRO A 56 -23.82 0.26 7.82
CA PRO A 56 -22.35 0.19 7.78
C PRO A 56 -21.78 -1.23 7.80
N VAL A 57 -22.61 -2.24 8.06
CA VAL A 57 -22.24 -3.66 8.05
C VAL A 57 -23.02 -4.34 6.94
N LEU A 58 -22.33 -4.68 5.85
CA LEU A 58 -22.95 -5.28 4.66
C LEU A 58 -22.46 -6.70 4.45
N PHE A 59 -23.39 -7.61 4.16
CA PHE A 59 -23.05 -8.96 3.73
C PHE A 59 -23.31 -9.12 2.23
N LEU A 60 -22.24 -9.26 1.47
CA LEU A 60 -22.29 -9.29 0.03
C LEU A 60 -21.85 -10.67 -0.50
N ARG A 61 -22.16 -10.92 -1.76
CA ARG A 61 -21.70 -12.08 -2.48
C ARG A 61 -21.06 -11.68 -3.80
N PHE A 62 -19.79 -12.02 -3.99
CA PHE A 62 -19.05 -11.81 -5.23
C PHE A 62 -18.77 -13.17 -5.88
N GLY A 63 -19.63 -13.56 -6.83
CA GLY A 63 -19.61 -14.91 -7.38
C GLY A 63 -19.83 -15.96 -6.27
N CYS A 64 -18.87 -16.85 -6.07
CA CYS A 64 -18.88 -17.85 -5.00
C CYS A 64 -18.41 -17.35 -3.62
N ARG A 65 -17.84 -16.14 -3.54
CA ARG A 65 -17.22 -15.60 -2.31
C ARG A 65 -18.24 -14.85 -1.46
N ALA A 66 -18.31 -15.19 -0.17
CA ALA A 66 -18.97 -14.38 0.84
C ALA A 66 -18.06 -13.20 1.22
N VAL A 67 -18.63 -12.01 1.30
CA VAL A 67 -17.89 -10.76 1.59
C VAL A 67 -18.63 -9.98 2.67
N LEU A 68 -17.94 -9.67 3.75
CA LEU A 68 -18.37 -8.74 4.79
C LEU A 68 -17.71 -7.40 4.51
N SER A 69 -18.46 -6.33 4.35
CA SER A 69 -17.94 -4.97 4.19
C SER A 69 -18.29 -4.12 5.40
N LEU A 70 -17.30 -3.50 5.99
CA LEU A 70 -17.44 -2.59 7.14
C LEU A 70 -17.03 -1.18 6.75
N SER A 71 -17.87 -0.19 7.12
CA SER A 71 -17.66 1.23 6.75
C SER A 71 -17.85 2.21 7.91
N SER A 72 -17.87 1.73 9.17
CA SER A 72 -17.89 2.59 10.37
C SER A 72 -16.99 2.04 11.47
N PRO A 73 -16.51 2.88 12.41
CA PRO A 73 -15.55 2.48 13.44
C PRO A 73 -16.00 1.36 14.36
N GLN A 74 -17.25 1.41 14.87
CA GLN A 74 -17.73 0.46 15.87
C GLN A 74 -17.64 -1.02 15.45
N PRO A 75 -18.20 -1.46 14.30
CA PRO A 75 -18.06 -2.86 13.89
C PRO A 75 -16.61 -3.23 13.50
N ILE A 76 -15.79 -2.26 13.07
CA ILE A 76 -14.37 -2.48 12.84
C ILE A 76 -13.67 -2.75 14.17
N GLU A 77 -13.92 -1.94 15.19
CA GLU A 77 -13.39 -2.11 16.55
C GLU A 77 -13.80 -3.47 17.13
N GLU A 78 -15.07 -3.84 17.05
CA GLU A 78 -15.56 -5.15 17.51
C GLU A 78 -14.81 -6.31 16.82
N CYS A 79 -14.61 -6.21 15.49
CA CYS A 79 -13.88 -7.22 14.73
C CYS A 79 -12.42 -7.37 15.19
N PHE A 80 -11.71 -6.27 15.38
CA PHE A 80 -10.27 -6.31 15.66
C PHE A 80 -9.93 -6.34 17.15
N THR A 81 -10.90 -6.10 18.03
CA THR A 81 -10.75 -6.32 19.46
C THR A 81 -11.13 -7.74 19.86
N ASN A 82 -12.29 -8.22 19.41
CA ASN A 82 -12.85 -9.49 19.87
C ASN A 82 -12.53 -10.67 18.94
N HIS A 83 -12.31 -10.42 17.64
CA HIS A 83 -12.19 -11.44 16.59
C HIS A 83 -10.91 -11.35 15.76
N ASP A 84 -9.90 -10.59 16.21
CA ASP A 84 -8.67 -10.33 15.47
C ASP A 84 -7.96 -11.62 15.01
N ILE A 85 -7.84 -12.64 15.88
CA ILE A 85 -7.26 -13.94 15.51
C ILE A 85 -8.12 -14.66 14.47
N THR A 86 -9.44 -14.62 14.62
CA THR A 86 -10.37 -15.25 13.67
C THR A 86 -10.25 -14.62 12.28
N LEU A 87 -10.01 -13.33 12.22
CA LEU A 87 -9.88 -12.53 11.00
C LEU A 87 -8.42 -12.38 10.53
N ALA A 88 -7.46 -13.02 11.19
CA ALA A 88 -6.06 -12.85 10.87
C ALA A 88 -5.61 -13.59 9.60
N ASN A 89 -6.44 -14.38 8.93
CA ASN A 89 -6.10 -15.00 7.66
C ASN A 89 -6.32 -14.06 6.47
N ARG A 90 -5.73 -14.42 5.31
CA ARG A 90 -5.95 -13.80 4.01
C ARG A 90 -6.78 -14.72 3.12
N PRO A 91 -7.64 -14.17 2.24
CA PRO A 91 -8.33 -15.00 1.25
C PRO A 91 -7.31 -15.62 0.28
N ARG A 92 -7.49 -16.88 -0.05
CA ARG A 92 -6.71 -17.54 -1.09
C ARG A 92 -7.16 -17.06 -2.46
N THR A 93 -6.20 -16.68 -3.30
CA THR A 93 -6.40 -16.23 -4.68
C THR A 93 -5.39 -16.90 -5.58
N ILE A 94 -5.66 -16.98 -6.89
CA ILE A 94 -4.69 -17.51 -7.87
C ILE A 94 -3.36 -16.78 -7.75
N THR A 95 -3.40 -15.46 -7.61
CA THR A 95 -2.19 -14.66 -7.47
C THR A 95 -1.44 -15.01 -6.19
N SER A 96 -2.11 -15.11 -5.04
CA SER A 96 -1.46 -15.45 -3.78
C SER A 96 -0.92 -16.89 -3.74
N ASP A 97 -1.60 -17.84 -4.40
CA ASP A 97 -1.15 -19.23 -4.50
C ASP A 97 0.25 -19.33 -5.14
N HIS A 98 0.50 -18.54 -6.20
CA HIS A 98 1.76 -18.56 -6.93
C HIS A 98 2.80 -17.58 -6.36
N PHE A 99 2.40 -16.35 -6.04
CA PHE A 99 3.34 -15.27 -5.70
C PHE A 99 3.82 -15.26 -4.26
N SER A 100 3.19 -16.02 -3.35
CA SER A 100 3.57 -16.05 -1.95
C SER A 100 4.54 -17.15 -1.57
N TYR A 101 5.09 -17.90 -2.52
CA TYR A 101 5.96 -19.07 -2.27
C TYR A 101 5.29 -20.09 -1.35
N GLY A 102 4.05 -20.49 -1.66
CA GLY A 102 3.29 -21.39 -0.82
C GLY A 102 2.90 -20.79 0.54
N TYR A 103 2.61 -19.50 0.55
CA TYR A 103 2.25 -18.73 1.76
C TYR A 103 3.38 -18.59 2.78
N LYS A 104 4.64 -18.59 2.34
CA LYS A 104 5.83 -18.49 3.19
C LYS A 104 6.31 -17.06 3.42
N ASN A 105 5.41 -16.09 3.58
CA ASN A 105 5.73 -14.71 3.96
C ASN A 105 4.71 -14.13 4.93
N PHE A 106 5.08 -13.09 5.68
CA PHE A 106 4.20 -12.49 6.70
C PHE A 106 2.99 -11.74 6.13
N GLY A 107 2.93 -11.46 4.83
CA GLY A 107 1.77 -10.82 4.18
C GLY A 107 0.61 -11.80 3.97
N PHE A 108 0.91 -13.04 3.58
CA PHE A 108 -0.06 -14.03 3.14
C PHE A 108 -0.12 -15.32 3.98
N ALA A 109 0.91 -15.63 4.75
CA ALA A 109 0.91 -16.83 5.61
C ALA A 109 -0.35 -16.88 6.49
N PRO A 110 -1.03 -18.03 6.62
CA PRO A 110 -2.08 -18.21 7.60
C PRO A 110 -1.58 -17.87 9.01
N TYR A 111 -2.48 -17.42 9.87
CA TYR A 111 -2.12 -17.14 11.26
C TYR A 111 -1.68 -18.44 11.96
N GLY A 112 -0.48 -18.43 12.49
CA GLY A 112 0.17 -19.59 13.12
C GLY A 112 1.62 -19.28 13.46
N ASP A 113 2.42 -20.31 13.77
CA ASP A 113 3.81 -20.15 14.24
C ASP A 113 4.69 -19.52 13.17
N LEU A 114 4.60 -19.98 11.93
CA LEU A 114 5.33 -19.39 10.80
C LEU A 114 5.05 -17.89 10.70
N TRP A 115 3.76 -17.52 10.67
CA TRP A 115 3.39 -16.11 10.57
C TRP A 115 3.91 -15.30 11.74
N ARG A 116 3.77 -15.78 12.97
CA ARG A 116 4.23 -15.08 14.19
C ARG A 116 5.74 -14.82 14.16
N THR A 117 6.51 -15.83 13.77
CA THR A 117 7.97 -15.71 13.69
C THR A 117 8.40 -14.74 12.60
N LEU A 118 7.85 -14.86 11.38
CA LEU A 118 8.17 -13.95 10.28
C LEU A 118 7.71 -12.52 10.56
N ARG A 119 6.55 -12.35 11.22
CA ARG A 119 6.05 -11.02 11.63
C ARG A 119 6.97 -10.38 12.67
N ARG A 120 7.37 -11.11 13.70
CA ARG A 120 8.31 -10.66 14.73
C ARG A 120 9.65 -10.25 14.10
N LEU A 121 10.23 -11.12 13.27
CA LEU A 121 11.46 -10.86 12.55
C LEU A 121 11.36 -9.54 11.76
N SER A 122 10.32 -9.39 10.95
CA SER A 122 10.13 -8.19 10.14
C SER A 122 10.02 -6.93 11.00
N THR A 123 9.28 -7.00 12.11
CA THR A 123 9.08 -5.86 13.00
C THR A 123 10.38 -5.47 13.73
N VAL A 124 11.14 -6.44 14.20
CA VAL A 124 12.36 -6.19 15.00
C VAL A 124 13.56 -5.86 14.12
N GLU A 125 13.85 -6.71 13.13
CA GLU A 125 15.06 -6.63 12.34
C GLU A 125 15.01 -5.62 11.18
N VAL A 126 13.79 -5.33 10.68
CA VAL A 126 13.63 -4.50 9.48
C VAL A 126 12.98 -3.15 9.81
N PHE A 127 11.86 -3.17 10.54
CA PHE A 127 11.01 -2.00 10.71
C PHE A 127 11.05 -1.37 12.11
N SER A 128 11.93 -1.84 13.01
CA SER A 128 12.15 -1.19 14.30
C SER A 128 12.76 0.20 14.13
N SER A 129 12.51 1.09 15.08
CA SER A 129 13.08 2.45 15.05
C SER A 129 14.61 2.44 14.94
N ALA A 130 15.29 1.51 15.62
CA ALA A 130 16.75 1.35 15.52
C ALA A 130 17.19 0.93 14.12
N SER A 131 16.51 -0.04 13.50
CA SER A 131 16.82 -0.48 12.13
C SER A 131 16.53 0.63 11.12
N LEU A 132 15.43 1.36 11.27
CA LEU A 132 15.11 2.51 10.42
C LEU A 132 16.15 3.62 10.55
N GLN A 133 16.62 3.90 11.78
CA GLN A 133 17.68 4.91 11.99
C GLN A 133 19.00 4.47 11.36
N LYS A 134 19.40 3.20 11.53
CA LYS A 134 20.60 2.64 10.91
C LYS A 134 20.60 2.77 9.39
N ASN A 135 19.43 2.62 8.76
CA ASN A 135 19.25 2.68 7.30
C ASN A 135 18.79 4.07 6.81
N SER A 136 18.89 5.13 7.63
CA SER A 136 18.48 6.48 7.24
C SER A 136 19.30 7.03 6.05
N PHE A 137 20.58 6.66 5.96
CA PHE A 137 21.46 7.07 4.87
C PHE A 137 20.93 6.63 3.49
N ILE A 138 20.29 5.44 3.38
CA ILE A 138 19.70 4.98 2.11
C ILE A 138 18.61 5.95 1.65
N ARG A 139 17.73 6.36 2.57
CA ARG A 139 16.66 7.31 2.24
C ARG A 139 17.21 8.68 1.88
N TYR A 140 18.18 9.17 2.66
CA TYR A 140 18.81 10.45 2.40
C TYR A 140 19.48 10.49 1.03
N GLU A 141 20.30 9.50 0.69
CA GLU A 141 20.99 9.44 -0.60
C GLU A 141 20.02 9.35 -1.78
N GLU A 142 18.97 8.53 -1.69
CA GLU A 142 18.00 8.43 -2.79
C GLU A 142 17.15 9.71 -2.93
N VAL A 143 16.87 10.42 -1.83
CA VAL A 143 16.24 11.75 -1.89
C VAL A 143 17.19 12.79 -2.47
N SER A 144 18.46 12.77 -2.12
CA SER A 144 19.50 13.64 -2.73
C SER A 144 19.58 13.40 -4.24
N ASN A 145 19.60 12.14 -4.67
CA ASN A 145 19.59 11.80 -6.10
C ASN A 145 18.31 12.29 -6.82
N LEU A 146 17.15 12.21 -6.18
CA LEU A 146 15.91 12.78 -6.70
C LEU A 146 16.06 14.30 -6.88
N CYS A 147 16.52 15.02 -5.85
CA CYS A 147 16.68 16.47 -5.91
C CYS A 147 17.71 16.88 -6.99
N SER A 148 18.81 16.16 -7.13
CA SER A 148 19.82 16.38 -8.17
C SER A 148 19.23 16.19 -9.58
N ARG A 149 18.43 15.12 -9.81
CA ARG A 149 17.74 14.92 -11.09
C ARG A 149 16.77 16.06 -11.41
N LEU A 150 15.97 16.45 -10.42
CA LEU A 150 14.99 17.56 -10.59
C LEU A 150 15.69 18.88 -10.86
N PHE A 151 16.83 19.13 -10.22
CA PHE A 151 17.63 20.33 -10.45
C PHE A 151 18.16 20.38 -11.90
N ARG A 152 18.67 19.28 -12.44
CA ARG A 152 19.09 19.19 -13.83
C ARG A 152 17.93 19.45 -14.81
N LEU A 153 16.76 18.84 -14.54
CA LEU A 153 15.58 19.02 -15.38
C LEU A 153 15.01 20.45 -15.31
N SER A 154 15.15 21.13 -14.18
CA SER A 154 14.71 22.52 -14.01
C SER A 154 15.49 23.50 -14.89
N GLY A 155 16.79 23.29 -15.09
CA GLY A 155 17.64 24.10 -15.99
C GLY A 155 17.19 24.07 -17.45
N GLU A 156 16.46 23.04 -17.85
CA GLU A 156 15.91 22.88 -19.20
C GLU A 156 14.42 23.28 -19.29
N SER A 157 13.84 23.86 -18.24
CA SER A 157 12.41 24.21 -18.12
C SER A 157 11.49 23.04 -18.50
N ARG A 158 11.91 21.81 -18.19
CA ARG A 158 11.17 20.59 -18.55
C ARG A 158 10.06 20.29 -17.56
N ARG A 159 8.92 19.88 -18.10
CA ARG A 159 7.83 19.27 -17.33
C ARG A 159 8.30 17.97 -16.73
N VAL A 160 8.05 17.76 -15.43
CA VAL A 160 8.47 16.57 -14.71
C VAL A 160 7.27 15.72 -14.34
N ASP A 161 7.29 14.44 -14.73
CA ASP A 161 6.35 13.41 -14.25
C ASP A 161 6.81 12.97 -12.85
N LEU A 162 6.14 13.47 -11.80
CA LEU A 162 6.45 13.15 -10.42
C LEU A 162 6.13 11.69 -10.07
N LYS A 163 5.13 11.09 -10.72
CA LYS A 163 4.82 9.67 -10.54
C LYS A 163 6.00 8.78 -10.97
N TYR A 164 6.61 9.08 -12.11
CA TYR A 164 7.82 8.40 -12.56
C TYR A 164 8.95 8.55 -11.54
N GLN A 165 9.22 9.77 -11.10
CA GLN A 165 10.31 10.06 -10.15
C GLN A 165 10.13 9.36 -8.80
N PHE A 166 8.91 9.34 -8.26
CA PHE A 166 8.62 8.67 -6.99
C PHE A 166 8.72 7.14 -7.11
N ASN A 167 8.25 6.57 -8.21
CA ASN A 167 8.40 5.14 -8.47
C ASN A 167 9.87 4.73 -8.57
N LEU A 168 10.70 5.52 -9.26
CA LEU A 168 12.12 5.26 -9.39
C LEU A 168 12.83 5.33 -8.03
N LEU A 169 12.57 6.39 -7.25
CA LEU A 169 13.10 6.55 -5.90
C LEU A 169 12.75 5.36 -5.02
N THR A 170 11.47 4.97 -4.97
CA THR A 170 11.05 3.87 -4.10
C THR A 170 11.57 2.52 -4.54
N ALA A 171 11.70 2.28 -5.85
CA ALA A 171 12.34 1.07 -6.37
C ALA A 171 13.81 0.96 -5.91
N HIS A 172 14.57 2.06 -5.98
CA HIS A 172 15.94 2.10 -5.47
C HIS A 172 16.01 1.91 -3.95
N VAL A 173 15.18 2.62 -3.18
CA VAL A 173 15.14 2.48 -1.72
C VAL A 173 14.83 1.02 -1.32
N MET A 174 13.83 0.41 -1.95
CA MET A 174 13.45 -0.97 -1.64
C MET A 174 14.54 -1.97 -2.06
N LEU A 175 15.15 -1.79 -3.23
CA LEU A 175 16.22 -2.67 -3.69
C LEU A 175 17.43 -2.60 -2.75
N ARG A 176 17.82 -1.40 -2.32
CA ARG A 176 18.93 -1.22 -1.36
C ARG A 176 18.62 -1.82 0.01
N LEU A 177 17.42 -1.60 0.54
CA LEU A 177 17.02 -2.19 1.83
C LEU A 177 16.99 -3.72 1.79
N VAL A 178 16.48 -4.29 0.69
CA VAL A 178 16.32 -5.75 0.56
C VAL A 178 17.62 -6.44 0.21
N SER A 179 18.42 -5.90 -0.71
CA SER A 179 19.60 -6.58 -1.27
C SER A 179 20.93 -5.87 -1.00
N GLY A 180 20.93 -4.65 -0.50
CA GLY A 180 22.15 -3.84 -0.37
C GLY A 180 22.64 -3.25 -1.69
N LYS A 181 22.01 -3.56 -2.83
CA LYS A 181 22.43 -3.12 -4.17
C LYS A 181 21.59 -1.95 -4.63
N ARG A 182 22.18 -1.06 -5.42
CA ARG A 182 21.44 -0.06 -6.20
C ARG A 182 21.08 -0.65 -7.58
N GLY A 183 19.96 -0.22 -8.15
CA GLY A 183 19.48 -0.76 -9.41
C GLY A 183 20.30 -0.31 -10.62
N VAL A 184 20.74 0.95 -10.59
CA VAL A 184 21.60 1.58 -11.59
C VAL A 184 22.64 2.42 -10.88
N GLU A 185 23.92 2.27 -11.22
CA GLU A 185 25.01 3.04 -10.63
C GLU A 185 25.19 4.40 -11.32
N ASP A 186 24.99 4.43 -12.64
CA ASP A 186 25.06 5.65 -13.44
C ASP A 186 23.69 6.32 -13.54
N SER A 187 23.66 7.65 -13.38
CA SER A 187 22.46 8.46 -13.51
C SER A 187 22.07 8.73 -14.98
N ASP A 188 22.29 7.72 -15.86
CA ASP A 188 21.85 7.78 -17.24
C ASP A 188 20.32 7.57 -17.32
N PRO A 189 19.55 8.53 -17.88
CA PRO A 189 18.10 8.48 -17.92
C PRO A 189 17.53 7.23 -18.60
N GLU A 190 18.20 6.70 -19.62
CA GLU A 190 17.74 5.52 -20.33
C GLU A 190 17.92 4.24 -19.49
N SER A 191 19.04 4.13 -18.79
CA SER A 191 19.30 3.03 -17.86
C SER A 191 18.36 3.04 -16.67
N GLU A 192 18.05 4.21 -16.08
CA GLU A 192 17.05 4.37 -15.03
C GLU A 192 15.64 3.95 -15.52
N ARG A 193 15.27 4.34 -16.73
CA ARG A 193 14.00 3.98 -17.33
C ARG A 193 13.87 2.47 -17.53
N ARG A 194 14.89 1.83 -18.13
CA ARG A 194 14.92 0.36 -18.32
C ARG A 194 14.86 -0.38 -16.98
N PHE A 195 15.61 0.08 -16.00
CA PHE A 195 15.57 -0.49 -14.65
C PHE A 195 14.15 -0.42 -14.06
N LEU A 196 13.49 0.76 -14.11
CA LEU A 196 12.17 0.94 -13.55
C LEU A 196 11.11 0.10 -14.30
N GLU A 197 11.18 0.03 -15.62
CA GLU A 197 10.28 -0.80 -16.44
C GLU A 197 10.46 -2.30 -16.11
N ASP A 198 11.69 -2.76 -15.98
CA ASP A 198 12.03 -4.11 -15.59
C ASP A 198 11.57 -4.44 -14.18
N PHE A 199 11.84 -3.54 -13.22
CA PHE A 199 11.40 -3.67 -11.83
C PHE A 199 9.87 -3.71 -11.73
N LYS A 200 9.17 -2.80 -12.43
CA LYS A 200 7.71 -2.76 -12.48
C LYS A 200 7.13 -4.04 -13.07
N SER A 201 7.68 -4.53 -14.18
CA SER A 201 7.20 -5.75 -14.83
C SER A 201 7.23 -6.96 -13.89
N ARG A 202 8.18 -7.01 -12.97
CA ARG A 202 8.34 -8.12 -12.01
C ARG A 202 7.55 -7.92 -10.72
N PHE A 203 7.53 -6.69 -10.19
CA PHE A 203 7.08 -6.45 -8.81
C PHE A 203 5.81 -5.62 -8.69
N PHE A 204 5.46 -4.77 -9.65
CA PHE A 204 4.19 -4.03 -9.65
C PHE A 204 3.05 -4.94 -10.14
N SER A 205 2.78 -5.98 -9.41
CA SER A 205 1.68 -6.86 -9.73
C SER A 205 0.58 -6.71 -8.70
N THR A 206 -0.61 -6.96 -9.16
CA THR A 206 -1.86 -6.96 -8.41
C THR A 206 -1.94 -8.07 -7.34
N LEU A 207 -0.92 -8.20 -6.47
CA LEU A 207 -0.86 -9.23 -5.42
C LEU A 207 -2.13 -9.31 -4.58
N LEU A 208 -2.79 -8.17 -4.36
CA LEU A 208 -4.03 -8.08 -3.58
C LEU A 208 -5.29 -8.13 -4.44
N SER A 209 -5.19 -8.10 -5.78
CA SER A 209 -6.36 -8.14 -6.64
C SER A 209 -6.91 -9.55 -6.77
N MET A 210 -8.22 -9.68 -6.58
CA MET A 210 -8.94 -10.90 -6.90
C MET A 210 -9.33 -10.90 -8.37
N SER A 211 -9.01 -11.97 -9.07
CA SER A 211 -9.34 -12.16 -10.47
C SER A 211 -10.77 -12.66 -10.63
N VAL A 212 -11.30 -12.59 -11.86
CA VAL A 212 -12.62 -13.18 -12.15
C VAL A 212 -12.65 -14.69 -11.85
N CYS A 213 -11.53 -15.38 -11.98
CA CYS A 213 -11.43 -16.81 -11.66
C CYS A 213 -11.45 -17.10 -10.15
N ASP A 214 -11.15 -16.11 -9.30
CA ASP A 214 -11.32 -16.24 -7.85
C ASP A 214 -12.77 -16.17 -7.42
N TYR A 215 -13.60 -15.47 -8.19
CA TYR A 215 -15.04 -15.39 -8.00
C TYR A 215 -15.81 -16.54 -8.68
N PHE A 216 -15.25 -17.08 -9.76
CA PHE A 216 -15.81 -18.17 -10.55
C PHE A 216 -14.75 -19.24 -10.83
N PRO A 217 -14.46 -20.14 -9.85
CA PRO A 217 -13.36 -21.12 -9.98
C PRO A 217 -13.50 -22.06 -11.18
N VAL A 218 -14.71 -22.31 -11.65
CA VAL A 218 -14.97 -23.11 -12.87
C VAL A 218 -14.24 -22.56 -14.09
N LEU A 219 -14.01 -21.25 -14.16
CA LEU A 219 -13.30 -20.62 -15.25
C LEU A 219 -11.80 -20.99 -15.31
N ARG A 220 -11.23 -21.46 -14.20
CA ARG A 220 -9.84 -21.99 -14.18
C ARG A 220 -9.73 -23.26 -15.04
N TRP A 221 -10.72 -24.15 -14.94
CA TRP A 221 -10.74 -25.40 -15.71
C TRP A 221 -10.75 -25.17 -17.22
N PHE A 222 -11.34 -24.08 -17.65
CA PHE A 222 -11.38 -23.71 -19.08
C PHE A 222 -10.21 -22.80 -19.49
N GLY A 223 -9.26 -22.53 -18.58
CA GLY A 223 -8.12 -21.67 -18.88
C GLY A 223 -8.50 -20.23 -19.29
N TYR A 224 -9.55 -19.67 -18.66
CA TYR A 224 -10.14 -18.38 -19.04
C TYR A 224 -9.10 -17.29 -19.28
N LYS A 225 -9.04 -16.79 -20.53
CA LYS A 225 -8.10 -15.74 -20.98
C LYS A 225 -6.62 -16.02 -20.66
N GLY A 226 -6.24 -17.24 -20.36
CA GLY A 226 -4.88 -17.59 -19.96
C GLY A 226 -4.39 -16.92 -18.67
N LEU A 227 -5.30 -16.48 -17.79
CA LEU A 227 -4.95 -15.71 -16.58
C LEU A 227 -3.94 -16.44 -15.70
N GLU A 228 -4.22 -17.70 -15.36
CA GLU A 228 -3.34 -18.47 -14.50
C GLU A 228 -1.98 -18.77 -15.15
N LYS A 229 -1.94 -19.04 -16.44
CA LYS A 229 -0.68 -19.20 -17.19
C LYS A 229 0.19 -17.94 -17.13
N ARG A 230 -0.42 -16.75 -17.26
CA ARG A 230 0.31 -15.47 -17.13
C ARG A 230 0.86 -15.27 -15.72
N VAL A 231 0.07 -15.61 -14.68
CA VAL A 231 0.54 -15.53 -13.29
C VAL A 231 1.71 -16.46 -13.04
N ILE A 232 1.67 -17.70 -13.58
CA ILE A 232 2.75 -18.67 -13.46
C ILE A 232 4.01 -18.16 -14.19
N GLU A 233 3.88 -17.62 -15.40
CA GLU A 233 5.01 -17.08 -16.15
C GLU A 233 5.65 -15.87 -15.46
N MET A 234 4.84 -14.94 -14.96
CA MET A 234 5.34 -13.82 -14.16
C MET A 234 6.07 -14.31 -12.90
N GLN A 235 5.55 -15.34 -12.23
CA GLN A 235 6.22 -15.92 -11.07
C GLN A 235 7.55 -16.56 -11.43
N ARG A 236 7.64 -17.25 -12.58
CA ARG A 236 8.89 -17.84 -13.05
C ARG A 236 9.97 -16.78 -13.28
N MET A 237 9.66 -15.71 -14.02
CA MET A 237 10.60 -14.60 -14.27
C MET A 237 11.04 -13.93 -12.96
N ARG A 238 10.13 -13.76 -12.02
CA ARG A 238 10.40 -13.19 -10.70
C ARG A 238 11.29 -14.10 -9.88
N ASP A 239 10.99 -15.39 -9.86
CA ASP A 239 11.76 -16.38 -9.10
C ASP A 239 13.19 -16.48 -9.61
N GLU A 240 13.41 -16.51 -10.93
CA GLU A 240 14.74 -16.49 -11.54
C GLU A 240 15.55 -15.25 -11.16
N TYR A 241 14.90 -14.09 -11.09
CA TYR A 241 15.55 -12.85 -10.63
C TYR A 241 15.94 -12.91 -9.15
N LEU A 242 14.99 -13.33 -8.29
CA LEU A 242 15.21 -13.40 -6.86
C LEU A 242 16.23 -14.49 -6.48
N GLN A 243 16.23 -15.62 -7.19
CA GLN A 243 17.23 -16.67 -6.96
C GLN A 243 18.64 -16.14 -7.28
N ARG A 244 18.81 -15.47 -8.43
CA ARG A 244 20.10 -14.83 -8.76
C ARG A 244 20.51 -13.79 -7.71
N LEU A 245 19.57 -12.98 -7.23
CA LEU A 245 19.83 -11.99 -6.19
C LEU A 245 20.33 -12.64 -4.89
N VAL A 246 19.67 -13.71 -4.45
CA VAL A 246 20.05 -14.47 -3.24
C VAL A 246 21.41 -15.14 -3.42
N ASP A 247 21.65 -15.77 -4.57
CA ASP A 247 22.91 -16.48 -4.86
C ASP A 247 24.09 -15.49 -4.96
N ASP A 248 23.89 -14.33 -5.56
CA ASP A 248 24.91 -13.27 -5.62
C ASP A 248 25.33 -12.77 -4.22
N ILE A 249 24.35 -12.62 -3.32
CA ILE A 249 24.65 -12.18 -1.94
C ILE A 249 25.34 -13.30 -1.16
N ARG A 250 24.91 -14.55 -1.37
CA ARG A 250 25.51 -15.74 -0.76
C ARG A 250 26.95 -15.94 -1.20
N MET A 251 27.27 -15.78 -2.49
CA MET A 251 28.65 -15.90 -3.03
C MET A 251 29.60 -14.82 -2.50
N LYS A 252 29.13 -13.62 -2.24
CA LYS A 252 29.93 -12.51 -1.68
C LYS A 252 30.27 -12.67 -0.19
N LYS A 253 29.93 -13.80 0.43
CA LYS A 253 30.13 -14.10 1.85
C LYS A 253 29.72 -12.93 2.76
N PHE A 254 28.54 -12.39 2.53
CA PHE A 254 27.94 -11.32 3.34
C PHE A 254 28.77 -10.04 3.38
N ASP A 255 28.71 -9.29 2.32
CA ASP A 255 29.37 -7.98 2.16
C ASP A 255 28.71 -6.92 3.09
N SER A 256 28.78 -7.14 4.38
CA SER A 256 28.31 -6.32 5.53
C SER A 256 27.32 -5.16 5.25
N SER A 257 26.52 -5.28 4.18
CA SER A 257 25.51 -4.29 3.79
C SER A 257 24.40 -4.17 4.82
N GLY A 258 24.21 -5.21 5.65
CA GLY A 258 23.12 -5.31 6.62
C GLY A 258 21.73 -5.39 5.98
N SER A 259 21.65 -5.76 4.70
CA SER A 259 20.42 -5.92 3.95
C SER A 259 19.52 -7.01 4.51
N VAL A 260 18.23 -6.97 4.15
CA VAL A 260 17.25 -7.96 4.64
C VAL A 260 17.60 -9.37 4.19
N VAL A 261 18.01 -9.55 2.93
CA VAL A 261 18.41 -10.86 2.40
C VAL A 261 19.67 -11.37 3.12
N GLU A 262 20.66 -10.52 3.37
CA GLU A 262 21.86 -10.89 4.12
C GLU A 262 21.52 -11.37 5.54
N LYS A 263 20.66 -10.65 6.26
CA LYS A 263 20.21 -11.06 7.60
C LYS A 263 19.49 -12.40 7.57
N LEU A 264 18.64 -12.62 6.58
CA LEU A 264 17.90 -13.88 6.42
C LEU A 264 18.83 -15.06 6.07
N LEU A 265 19.86 -14.84 5.25
CA LEU A 265 20.87 -15.85 4.93
C LEU A 265 21.70 -16.23 6.16
N LYS A 266 22.04 -15.26 7.04
CA LYS A 266 22.69 -15.57 8.33
C LYS A 266 21.81 -16.41 9.25
N LEU A 267 20.50 -16.16 9.26
CA LEU A 267 19.56 -17.00 10.01
C LEU A 267 19.39 -18.39 9.38
N GLN A 268 19.48 -18.48 8.05
CA GLN A 268 19.45 -19.77 7.34
C GLN A 268 20.62 -20.67 7.72
N GLU A 269 21.81 -20.14 8.02
CA GLU A 269 22.95 -20.96 8.49
C GLU A 269 22.65 -21.69 9.80
N SER A 270 21.86 -21.08 10.69
CA SER A 270 21.47 -21.66 11.98
C SER A 270 20.19 -22.51 11.92
N GLU A 271 19.22 -22.11 11.09
CA GLU A 271 17.89 -22.72 10.98
C GLU A 271 17.49 -22.91 9.49
N PRO A 272 18.20 -23.79 8.73
CA PRO A 272 18.03 -23.88 7.27
C PRO A 272 16.64 -24.37 6.83
N GLU A 273 16.00 -25.24 7.63
CA GLU A 273 14.66 -25.75 7.32
C GLU A 273 13.59 -24.66 7.44
N PHE A 274 13.74 -23.75 8.42
CA PHE A 274 12.79 -22.66 8.62
C PHE A 274 13.03 -21.50 7.64
N TYR A 275 14.27 -21.03 7.51
CA TYR A 275 14.62 -19.92 6.62
C TYR A 275 15.05 -20.41 5.22
N SER A 276 14.23 -21.26 4.60
CA SER A 276 14.48 -21.73 3.23
C SER A 276 14.55 -20.59 2.22
N ASP A 277 15.15 -20.82 1.05
CA ASP A 277 15.20 -19.84 -0.05
C ASP A 277 13.81 -19.30 -0.43
N ASP A 278 12.77 -20.15 -0.36
CA ASP A 278 11.39 -19.72 -0.57
C ASP A 278 10.91 -18.67 0.45
N VAL A 279 11.30 -18.83 1.73
CA VAL A 279 10.98 -17.84 2.77
C VAL A 279 11.71 -16.52 2.50
N ILE A 280 13.01 -16.60 2.17
CA ILE A 280 13.83 -15.43 1.85
C ILE A 280 13.25 -14.68 0.64
N LYS A 281 13.00 -15.39 -0.47
CA LYS A 281 12.39 -14.83 -1.68
C LYS A 281 10.97 -14.32 -1.41
N GLY A 282 10.18 -15.03 -0.60
CA GLY A 282 8.84 -14.62 -0.21
C GLY A 282 8.80 -13.30 0.57
N ILE A 283 9.77 -13.06 1.46
CA ILE A 283 9.91 -11.80 2.19
C ILE A 283 10.39 -10.69 1.23
N ALA A 284 11.38 -10.97 0.40
CA ALA A 284 11.91 -10.00 -0.56
C ALA A 284 10.82 -9.51 -1.53
N VAL A 285 10.05 -10.43 -2.13
CA VAL A 285 8.96 -10.07 -3.05
C VAL A 285 7.88 -9.25 -2.37
N LEU A 286 7.53 -9.59 -1.13
CA LEU A 286 6.53 -8.84 -0.37
C LEU A 286 7.00 -7.40 -0.11
N MET A 287 8.27 -7.22 0.26
CA MET A 287 8.84 -5.88 0.48
C MET A 287 8.91 -5.07 -0.82
N PHE A 288 9.35 -5.67 -1.92
CA PHE A 288 9.38 -4.98 -3.22
C PHE A 288 7.99 -4.52 -3.65
N ASN A 289 6.98 -5.39 -3.57
CA ASN A 289 5.62 -5.01 -3.95
C ASN A 289 5.02 -3.94 -3.02
N ALA A 290 5.03 -4.20 -1.72
CA ALA A 290 4.33 -3.33 -0.78
C ALA A 290 5.00 -1.96 -0.64
N GLY A 291 6.34 -1.92 -0.63
CA GLY A 291 7.09 -0.68 -0.42
C GLY A 291 7.19 0.21 -1.66
N SER A 292 7.17 -0.38 -2.86
CA SER A 292 7.35 0.38 -4.10
C SER A 292 6.04 0.86 -4.73
N ASP A 293 4.87 0.39 -4.28
CA ASP A 293 3.57 0.76 -4.86
C ASP A 293 2.82 1.79 -4.00
N THR A 294 2.89 1.68 -2.68
CA THR A 294 2.09 2.50 -1.78
C THR A 294 2.67 3.88 -1.48
N SER A 295 3.99 3.97 -1.25
CA SER A 295 4.66 5.23 -0.92
C SER A 295 4.64 6.25 -2.06
N PRO A 296 4.91 5.88 -3.34
CA PRO A 296 4.78 6.80 -4.47
C PRO A 296 3.40 7.41 -4.60
N VAL A 297 2.35 6.58 -4.42
CA VAL A 297 0.95 7.03 -4.46
C VAL A 297 0.70 8.10 -3.40
N THR A 298 1.18 7.90 -2.17
CA THR A 298 1.01 8.88 -1.10
C THR A 298 1.79 10.17 -1.38
N MET A 299 3.03 10.09 -1.89
CA MET A 299 3.83 11.25 -2.29
C MET A 299 3.16 12.05 -3.40
N GLU A 300 2.64 11.36 -4.42
CA GLU A 300 1.95 11.97 -5.55
C GLU A 300 0.69 12.72 -5.10
N TRP A 301 -0.12 12.14 -4.21
CA TRP A 301 -1.29 12.79 -3.62
C TRP A 301 -0.91 13.98 -2.73
N ALA A 302 0.12 13.85 -1.89
CA ALA A 302 0.59 14.93 -1.02
C ALA A 302 1.02 16.14 -1.83
N MET A 303 1.84 15.94 -2.88
CA MET A 303 2.26 17.03 -3.77
C MET A 303 1.08 17.63 -4.55
N SER A 304 0.13 16.81 -5.01
CA SER A 304 -1.07 17.29 -5.71
C SER A 304 -1.94 18.16 -4.82
N LEU A 305 -2.13 17.76 -3.56
CA LEU A 305 -2.87 18.53 -2.57
C LEU A 305 -2.17 19.85 -2.26
N LEU A 306 -0.87 19.82 -2.02
CA LEU A 306 -0.09 21.04 -1.73
C LEU A 306 -0.10 22.02 -2.91
N LEU A 307 0.00 21.53 -4.15
CA LEU A 307 -0.06 22.40 -5.34
C LEU A 307 -1.44 23.02 -5.56
N ASN A 308 -2.52 22.36 -5.13
CA ASN A 308 -3.86 22.94 -5.14
C ASN A 308 -4.16 23.84 -3.93
N HIS A 309 -3.28 23.82 -2.91
CA HIS A 309 -3.44 24.59 -1.67
C HIS A 309 -2.14 25.35 -1.35
N PRO A 310 -1.82 26.44 -2.05
CA PRO A 310 -0.56 27.16 -1.91
C PRO A 310 -0.30 27.71 -0.50
N ASP A 311 -1.36 28.06 0.24
CA ASP A 311 -1.21 28.52 1.64
C ASP A 311 -0.65 27.42 2.54
N GLN A 312 -1.10 26.17 2.37
CA GLN A 312 -0.60 25.02 3.11
C GLN A 312 0.83 24.64 2.67
N LEU A 313 1.13 24.79 1.38
CA LEU A 313 2.49 24.62 0.85
C LEU A 313 3.46 25.59 1.51
N GLU A 314 3.10 26.89 1.59
CA GLU A 314 3.94 27.92 2.19
C GLU A 314 4.12 27.68 3.70
N LYS A 315 3.08 27.27 4.43
CA LYS A 315 3.22 26.88 5.86
C LYS A 315 4.25 25.77 6.05
N VAL A 316 4.24 24.72 5.19
CA VAL A 316 5.26 23.64 5.24
C VAL A 316 6.65 24.22 4.98
N ARG A 317 6.79 25.10 4.00
CA ARG A 317 8.06 25.74 3.65
C ARG A 317 8.61 26.59 4.80
N GLU A 318 7.76 27.43 5.40
CA GLU A 318 8.12 28.24 6.56
C GLU A 318 8.53 27.41 7.78
N GLU A 319 7.79 26.30 8.03
CA GLU A 319 8.14 25.36 9.09
C GLU A 319 9.54 24.76 8.86
N ILE A 320 9.86 24.32 7.63
CA ILE A 320 11.16 23.76 7.29
C ILE A 320 12.27 24.83 7.46
N LYS A 321 12.07 26.02 6.91
CA LYS A 321 13.03 27.14 7.05
C LYS A 321 13.31 27.49 8.52
N SER A 322 12.30 27.43 9.34
CA SER A 322 12.41 27.80 10.76
C SER A 322 13.08 26.73 11.62
N ASN A 323 12.92 25.45 11.27
CA ASN A 323 13.31 24.33 12.12
C ASN A 323 14.55 23.56 11.63
N VAL A 324 14.81 23.51 10.32
CA VAL A 324 16.02 22.88 9.78
C VAL A 324 17.20 23.87 9.86
N LYS A 325 18.10 23.68 10.82
CA LYS A 325 19.17 24.64 11.16
C LYS A 325 20.48 24.39 10.43
N HIS A 326 20.70 23.20 9.88
CA HIS A 326 21.92 22.87 9.15
C HIS A 326 21.85 23.31 7.69
N LYS A 327 23.02 23.52 7.08
CA LYS A 327 23.12 23.78 5.63
C LYS A 327 23.08 22.44 4.88
N GLY A 328 21.95 22.08 4.34
CA GLY A 328 21.79 20.85 3.57
C GLY A 328 20.32 20.46 3.38
N LEU A 329 20.10 19.31 2.77
CA LEU A 329 18.77 18.75 2.64
C LEU A 329 18.26 18.28 4.00
N ILE A 330 16.95 18.38 4.19
CA ILE A 330 16.23 17.78 5.31
C ILE A 330 16.65 16.32 5.52
N GLN A 331 16.77 15.90 6.77
CA GLN A 331 17.16 14.56 7.19
C GLN A 331 16.08 13.90 8.05
N ASP A 332 16.18 12.58 8.24
CA ASP A 332 15.28 11.82 9.12
C ASP A 332 15.21 12.41 10.55
N SER A 333 16.32 12.95 11.05
CA SER A 333 16.39 13.59 12.38
C SER A 333 15.54 14.85 12.51
N ASP A 334 15.34 15.58 11.40
CA ASP A 334 14.59 16.83 11.40
C ASP A 334 13.08 16.61 11.44
N LEU A 335 12.61 15.44 10.99
CA LEU A 335 11.18 15.14 10.88
C LEU A 335 10.40 15.27 12.20
N SER A 336 11.06 15.08 13.33
CA SER A 336 10.44 15.27 14.65
C SER A 336 10.11 16.73 14.96
N SER A 337 10.82 17.68 14.34
CA SER A 337 10.63 19.13 14.50
C SER A 337 9.71 19.74 13.43
N LEU A 338 9.06 18.91 12.60
CA LEU A 338 8.20 19.32 11.50
C LEU A 338 6.76 18.78 11.70
N PRO A 339 6.04 19.22 12.74
CA PRO A 339 4.69 18.73 13.06
C PRO A 339 3.67 19.09 11.97
N TYR A 340 3.78 20.23 11.31
CA TYR A 340 2.82 20.61 10.26
C TYR A 340 2.99 19.77 8.99
N LEU A 341 4.22 19.50 8.56
CA LEU A 341 4.48 18.54 7.48
C LEU A 341 3.86 17.17 7.81
N ARG A 342 3.96 16.71 9.05
CA ARG A 342 3.32 15.46 9.48
C ARG A 342 1.79 15.54 9.39
N CYS A 343 1.17 16.67 9.76
CA CYS A 343 -0.27 16.90 9.60
C CYS A 343 -0.69 16.83 8.13
N VAL A 344 0.08 17.42 7.21
CA VAL A 344 -0.13 17.33 5.76
C VAL A 344 -0.14 15.88 5.28
N ILE A 345 0.83 15.06 5.73
CA ILE A 345 0.89 13.65 5.34
C ILE A 345 -0.28 12.85 5.92
N TYR A 346 -0.67 13.09 7.18
CA TYR A 346 -1.83 12.43 7.77
C TYR A 346 -3.13 12.80 7.05
N GLU A 347 -3.34 14.07 6.72
CA GLU A 347 -4.53 14.51 5.99
C GLU A 347 -4.55 13.94 4.55
N THR A 348 -3.38 13.83 3.92
CA THR A 348 -3.24 13.13 2.64
C THR A 348 -3.68 11.67 2.75
N LEU A 349 -3.20 10.96 3.77
CA LEU A 349 -3.56 9.55 4.02
C LEU A 349 -5.04 9.39 4.42
N ARG A 350 -5.65 10.38 5.03
CA ARG A 350 -7.09 10.39 5.33
C ARG A 350 -7.90 10.50 4.04
N LEU A 351 -7.61 11.49 3.22
CA LEU A 351 -8.35 11.74 1.98
C LEU A 351 -8.07 10.68 0.90
N TYR A 352 -6.81 10.28 0.75
CA TYR A 352 -6.34 9.38 -0.29
C TYR A 352 -5.49 8.24 0.29
N PRO A 353 -6.08 7.35 1.11
CA PRO A 353 -5.35 6.21 1.65
C PRO A 353 -4.89 5.31 0.52
N ALA A 354 -3.60 4.94 0.50
CA ALA A 354 -3.05 4.09 -0.56
C ALA A 354 -3.78 2.73 -0.67
N ALA A 355 -4.27 2.20 0.45
CA ALA A 355 -5.08 0.98 0.52
C ALA A 355 -6.49 1.30 1.04
N PRO A 356 -7.41 1.81 0.20
CA PRO A 356 -8.71 2.34 0.63
C PRO A 356 -9.65 1.31 1.24
N LEU A 357 -9.50 0.03 0.89
CA LEU A 357 -10.28 -1.08 1.45
C LEU A 357 -9.48 -1.96 2.42
N LEU A 358 -8.27 -1.53 2.78
CA LEU A 358 -7.26 -2.32 3.46
C LEU A 358 -7.01 -3.68 2.73
N PRO A 359 -5.89 -4.35 2.98
CA PRO A 359 -5.68 -5.69 2.47
C PRO A 359 -6.74 -6.66 3.04
N PRO A 360 -7.47 -7.42 2.19
CA PRO A 360 -8.59 -8.22 2.63
C PRO A 360 -8.22 -9.23 3.73
N HIS A 361 -9.07 -9.39 4.73
CA HIS A 361 -8.99 -10.44 5.74
C HIS A 361 -9.91 -11.62 5.37
N CYS A 362 -9.74 -12.76 6.03
CA CYS A 362 -10.59 -13.93 5.85
C CYS A 362 -10.86 -14.62 7.18
N SER A 363 -12.13 -14.91 7.48
CA SER A 363 -12.48 -15.59 8.72
C SER A 363 -12.05 -17.05 8.69
N SER A 364 -11.36 -17.50 9.73
CA SER A 364 -10.91 -18.89 9.92
C SER A 364 -11.96 -19.81 10.55
N LYS A 365 -13.02 -19.23 11.08
CA LYS A 365 -14.19 -19.91 11.66
C LYS A 365 -15.38 -18.99 11.68
N LYS A 366 -16.58 -19.53 11.92
CA LYS A 366 -17.79 -18.76 12.20
C LYS A 366 -17.61 -17.90 13.45
N PHE A 367 -18.12 -16.66 13.43
CA PHE A 367 -18.09 -15.74 14.58
C PHE A 367 -19.35 -14.86 14.61
N LYS A 368 -19.58 -14.19 15.73
CA LYS A 368 -20.65 -13.21 15.88
C LYS A 368 -20.08 -11.80 15.78
N LEU A 369 -20.77 -10.94 15.02
CA LEU A 369 -20.53 -9.51 14.97
C LEU A 369 -21.83 -8.82 15.36
N SER A 370 -21.86 -8.22 16.54
CA SER A 370 -23.11 -7.71 17.15
C SER A 370 -24.20 -8.81 17.15
N ASN A 371 -25.31 -8.60 16.46
CA ASN A 371 -26.43 -9.56 16.38
C ASN A 371 -26.32 -10.53 15.16
N TYR A 372 -25.26 -10.40 14.36
CA TYR A 372 -25.10 -11.18 13.14
C TYR A 372 -24.20 -12.40 13.31
N GLU A 373 -24.49 -13.46 12.58
CA GLU A 373 -23.65 -14.65 12.49
C GLU A 373 -22.86 -14.65 11.18
N ILE A 374 -21.55 -14.42 11.26
CA ILE A 374 -20.68 -14.38 10.09
C ILE A 374 -20.10 -15.78 9.82
N PRO A 375 -20.31 -16.35 8.62
CA PRO A 375 -19.78 -17.67 8.28
C PRO A 375 -18.27 -17.72 8.24
N GLU A 376 -17.72 -18.91 8.37
CA GLU A 376 -16.33 -19.23 8.06
C GLU A 376 -16.01 -18.91 6.59
N ASN A 377 -14.74 -18.65 6.27
CA ASN A 377 -14.25 -18.30 4.93
C ASN A 377 -14.91 -17.05 4.31
N THR A 378 -15.43 -16.16 5.16
CA THR A 378 -15.94 -14.85 4.73
C THR A 378 -14.77 -13.88 4.55
N VAL A 379 -14.68 -13.25 3.38
CA VAL A 379 -13.73 -12.18 3.10
C VAL A 379 -14.21 -10.90 3.79
N LEU A 380 -13.37 -10.32 4.63
CA LEU A 380 -13.64 -9.02 5.26
C LEU A 380 -12.94 -7.91 4.47
N LEU A 381 -13.72 -6.91 4.05
CA LEU A 381 -13.27 -5.65 3.49
C LEU A 381 -13.57 -4.51 4.47
N VAL A 382 -12.54 -3.84 4.93
CA VAL A 382 -12.68 -2.62 5.76
C VAL A 382 -12.58 -1.42 4.84
N ASN A 383 -13.66 -0.67 4.67
CA ASN A 383 -13.68 0.53 3.84
C ASN A 383 -13.12 1.74 4.61
N ALA A 384 -11.79 1.76 4.76
CA ALA A 384 -11.09 2.86 5.43
C ALA A 384 -11.36 4.20 4.74
N TRP A 385 -11.48 4.23 3.40
CA TRP A 385 -11.79 5.44 2.65
C TRP A 385 -13.18 6.02 3.03
N ALA A 386 -14.18 5.17 3.26
CA ALA A 386 -15.50 5.62 3.69
C ALA A 386 -15.46 6.16 5.13
N VAL A 387 -14.77 5.46 6.04
CA VAL A 387 -14.57 5.90 7.45
C VAL A 387 -13.84 7.25 7.50
N HIS A 388 -12.81 7.42 6.69
CA HIS A 388 -12.02 8.65 6.62
C HIS A 388 -12.77 9.84 6.03
N ARG A 389 -13.91 9.62 5.38
CA ARG A 389 -14.76 10.65 4.74
C ARG A 389 -16.17 10.70 5.32
N ASP A 390 -16.35 10.14 6.49
CA ASP A 390 -17.62 10.19 7.20
C ASP A 390 -17.77 11.54 7.88
N SER A 391 -18.83 12.29 7.51
CA SER A 391 -19.10 13.63 8.05
C SER A 391 -19.52 13.63 9.53
N GLU A 392 -19.94 12.48 10.05
CA GLU A 392 -20.20 12.33 11.50
C GLU A 392 -18.89 12.22 12.33
N LEU A 393 -17.80 11.78 11.67
CA LEU A 393 -16.49 11.60 12.31
C LEU A 393 -15.52 12.75 12.04
N TRP A 394 -15.66 13.39 10.88
CA TRP A 394 -14.73 14.40 10.37
C TRP A 394 -15.48 15.63 9.90
N GLU A 395 -15.33 16.73 10.60
CA GLU A 395 -15.85 18.02 10.16
C GLU A 395 -15.26 18.38 8.79
N GLU A 396 -16.08 18.86 7.83
CA GLU A 396 -15.65 19.13 6.47
C GLU A 396 -14.86 17.95 5.86
N ALA A 397 -15.45 16.76 5.88
CA ALA A 397 -14.77 15.49 5.62
C ALA A 397 -14.07 15.40 4.25
N ASP A 398 -14.52 16.14 3.25
CA ASP A 398 -13.96 16.15 1.90
C ASP A 398 -12.95 17.29 1.66
N VAL A 399 -12.78 18.20 2.62
CA VAL A 399 -11.86 19.34 2.55
C VAL A 399 -10.47 18.95 3.07
N PHE A 400 -9.42 19.38 2.36
CA PHE A 400 -8.03 19.23 2.81
C PHE A 400 -7.69 20.25 3.89
N LYS A 401 -7.58 19.80 5.13
CA LYS A 401 -7.37 20.63 6.32
C LYS A 401 -6.35 19.94 7.25
N PRO A 402 -5.04 20.13 7.01
CA PRO A 402 -3.99 19.51 7.81
C PRO A 402 -4.08 19.80 9.31
N GLU A 403 -4.59 20.98 9.67
CA GLU A 403 -4.74 21.47 11.05
C GLU A 403 -5.57 20.54 11.93
N ARG A 404 -6.45 19.70 11.33
CA ARG A 404 -7.22 18.69 12.10
C ARG A 404 -6.35 17.64 12.81
N PHE A 405 -5.10 17.51 12.36
CA PHE A 405 -4.12 16.62 12.95
C PHE A 405 -3.13 17.31 13.90
N GLU A 406 -3.31 18.60 14.20
CA GLU A 406 -2.53 19.28 15.24
C GLU A 406 -2.79 18.62 16.60
N GLY A 407 -1.71 18.29 17.32
CA GLY A 407 -1.82 17.56 18.59
C GLY A 407 -2.22 16.08 18.48
N PHE A 408 -2.39 15.56 17.28
CA PHE A 408 -2.72 14.14 17.08
C PHE A 408 -1.58 13.23 17.52
N VAL A 409 -1.83 12.40 18.52
CA VAL A 409 -0.85 11.47 19.10
C VAL A 409 -1.18 10.05 18.65
N GLY A 410 -0.88 9.75 17.37
CA GLY A 410 -0.83 8.36 16.86
C GLY A 410 -2.15 7.59 16.83
N ASP A 411 -2.06 6.26 16.75
CA ASP A 411 -3.11 5.27 16.47
C ASP A 411 -4.28 5.17 17.47
N ARG A 412 -4.40 6.06 18.45
CA ARG A 412 -5.37 5.94 19.56
C ARG A 412 -6.72 6.61 19.31
N ASP A 413 -6.95 7.05 18.08
CA ASP A 413 -8.14 7.85 17.76
C ASP A 413 -9.35 6.99 17.33
N GLY A 414 -9.59 5.91 18.06
CA GLY A 414 -10.86 5.18 18.07
C GLY A 414 -11.28 4.59 16.73
N PHE A 415 -10.39 3.94 15.97
CA PHE A 415 -10.71 3.28 14.69
C PHE A 415 -11.26 4.21 13.60
N ARG A 416 -11.22 5.53 13.80
CA ARG A 416 -11.63 6.50 12.77
C ARG A 416 -10.54 6.84 11.75
N PHE A 417 -9.24 6.55 12.05
CA PHE A 417 -8.10 6.80 11.17
C PHE A 417 -7.26 5.54 10.99
N LEU A 418 -7.35 4.89 9.83
CA LEU A 418 -6.84 3.54 9.57
C LEU A 418 -5.93 3.44 8.34
N PRO A 419 -5.04 4.41 8.04
CA PRO A 419 -4.28 4.41 6.78
C PRO A 419 -3.35 3.21 6.65
N PHE A 420 -2.90 2.64 7.77
CA PHE A 420 -1.98 1.50 7.84
C PHE A 420 -2.67 0.20 8.30
N GLY A 421 -4.00 0.18 8.32
CA GLY A 421 -4.77 -0.95 8.82
C GLY A 421 -4.76 -1.04 10.34
N VAL A 422 -5.27 -2.14 10.86
CA VAL A 422 -5.50 -2.35 12.30
C VAL A 422 -5.30 -3.83 12.67
N GLY A 423 -5.10 -4.11 13.95
CA GLY A 423 -4.94 -5.46 14.49
C GLY A 423 -3.58 -6.08 14.15
N ARG A 424 -3.50 -7.40 14.25
CA ARG A 424 -2.25 -8.17 14.04
C ARG A 424 -1.67 -8.01 12.64
N ARG A 425 -2.51 -7.74 11.65
CA ARG A 425 -2.14 -7.56 10.24
C ARG A 425 -1.92 -6.11 9.85
N ALA A 426 -1.90 -5.17 10.81
CA ALA A 426 -1.54 -3.78 10.53
C ALA A 426 -0.17 -3.68 9.84
N CYS A 427 0.06 -2.63 9.08
CA CYS A 427 1.29 -2.44 8.31
C CYS A 427 2.53 -2.44 9.22
N PRO A 428 3.50 -3.34 9.03
CA PRO A 428 4.73 -3.31 9.83
C PRO A 428 5.65 -2.17 9.47
N ALA A 429 5.51 -1.66 8.24
CA ALA A 429 6.37 -0.64 7.66
C ALA A 429 5.80 0.80 7.78
N ALA A 430 4.76 1.01 8.64
CA ALA A 430 4.16 2.34 8.80
C ALA A 430 5.21 3.42 9.15
N GLY A 431 6.13 3.11 10.06
CA GLY A 431 7.22 4.02 10.43
C GLY A 431 8.19 4.31 9.28
N LEU A 432 8.48 3.32 8.41
CA LEU A 432 9.29 3.53 7.20
C LEU A 432 8.56 4.42 6.20
N ALA A 433 7.28 4.13 5.94
CA ALA A 433 6.45 4.90 5.00
C ALA A 433 6.34 6.36 5.42
N MET A 434 6.01 6.62 6.70
CA MET A 434 5.91 7.99 7.22
C MET A 434 7.23 8.76 7.08
N ARG A 435 8.37 8.14 7.43
CA ARG A 435 9.70 8.77 7.28
C ARG A 435 10.02 9.06 5.82
N LEU A 436 9.85 8.09 4.94
CA LEU A 436 10.18 8.23 3.52
C LEU A 436 9.31 9.29 2.84
N VAL A 437 7.98 9.24 3.05
CA VAL A 437 7.04 10.19 2.43
C VAL A 437 7.31 11.61 2.96
N SER A 438 7.47 11.77 4.28
CA SER A 438 7.75 13.09 4.87
C SER A 438 9.09 13.65 4.39
N LEU A 439 10.13 12.80 4.31
CA LEU A 439 11.46 13.23 3.84
C LEU A 439 11.41 13.69 2.38
N VAL A 440 10.72 12.94 1.50
CA VAL A 440 10.60 13.30 0.08
C VAL A 440 9.79 14.58 -0.09
N VAL A 441 8.59 14.65 0.48
CA VAL A 441 7.73 15.84 0.35
C VAL A 441 8.42 17.07 0.95
N GLY A 442 9.05 16.92 2.14
CA GLY A 442 9.80 17.99 2.77
C GLY A 442 10.97 18.49 1.93
N ALA A 443 11.77 17.59 1.33
CA ALA A 443 12.88 17.96 0.47
C ALA A 443 12.42 18.67 -0.81
N LEU A 444 11.29 18.23 -1.40
CA LEU A 444 10.72 18.86 -2.59
C LEU A 444 10.23 20.28 -2.31
N VAL A 445 9.60 20.51 -1.17
CA VAL A 445 9.15 21.84 -0.73
C VAL A 445 10.33 22.71 -0.31
N GLN A 446 11.36 22.13 0.34
CA GLN A 446 12.58 22.84 0.70
C GLN A 446 13.37 23.36 -0.50
N CYS A 447 13.48 22.51 -1.55
CA CYS A 447 14.41 22.77 -2.67
C CYS A 447 13.78 23.57 -3.80
N PHE A 448 12.48 23.43 -4.04
CA PHE A 448 11.85 23.93 -5.26
C PHE A 448 10.57 24.72 -4.98
N GLU A 449 10.43 25.80 -5.72
CA GLU A 449 9.15 26.41 -6.06
C GLU A 449 8.50 25.55 -7.15
N TRP A 450 7.22 25.27 -7.01
CA TRP A 450 6.51 24.40 -7.92
C TRP A 450 5.44 25.16 -8.69
N GLU A 451 5.46 25.06 -10.01
CA GLU A 451 4.47 25.67 -10.89
C GLU A 451 3.59 24.57 -11.53
N LYS A 452 2.29 24.83 -11.59
CA LYS A 452 1.35 23.98 -12.36
C LYS A 452 1.60 24.18 -13.86
N VAL A 453 1.45 23.11 -14.65
CA VAL A 453 1.70 23.19 -16.11
C VAL A 453 0.70 24.08 -16.84
N GLU A 454 -0.54 24.11 -16.38
CA GLU A 454 -1.67 24.82 -17.02
C GLU A 454 -2.37 25.64 -15.95
N ASN A 455 -1.94 26.54 -15.31
CA ASN A 455 -2.60 27.41 -14.29
C ASN A 455 -3.98 26.96 -13.76
N GLU A 456 -4.40 25.73 -14.06
CA GLU A 456 -5.64 25.10 -13.66
C GLU A 456 -5.42 24.22 -12.43
N ASP A 457 -6.50 23.90 -11.73
CA ASP A 457 -6.44 22.99 -10.61
C ASP A 457 -6.10 21.57 -11.08
N ILE A 458 -5.21 20.94 -10.33
CA ILE A 458 -4.79 19.56 -10.59
C ILE A 458 -5.99 18.64 -10.39
N ASP A 459 -6.27 17.78 -11.37
CA ASP A 459 -7.33 16.80 -11.31
C ASP A 459 -7.11 15.82 -10.16
N MET A 460 -8.04 15.79 -9.22
CA MET A 460 -7.99 14.96 -8.02
C MET A 460 -8.77 13.65 -8.12
N ARG A 461 -9.10 13.20 -9.35
CA ARG A 461 -9.82 11.93 -9.55
C ARG A 461 -8.91 10.72 -9.31
N PRO A 462 -9.35 9.72 -8.54
CA PRO A 462 -8.62 8.46 -8.40
C PRO A 462 -8.83 7.55 -9.60
N ALA A 463 -7.83 6.73 -9.91
CA ALA A 463 -7.93 5.65 -10.89
C ALA A 463 -8.78 4.48 -10.36
N PHE A 464 -9.31 3.68 -11.29
CA PHE A 464 -9.97 2.41 -10.98
C PHE A 464 -8.92 1.31 -10.72
N SER A 465 -8.29 1.32 -9.55
CA SER A 465 -7.25 0.35 -9.18
C SER A 465 -7.38 -0.07 -7.71
N VAL A 466 -6.63 -1.11 -7.32
CA VAL A 466 -6.61 -1.61 -5.93
C VAL A 466 -5.96 -0.59 -4.99
N ALA A 467 -4.83 -0.02 -5.40
CA ALA A 467 -4.25 1.14 -4.76
C ALA A 467 -4.97 2.40 -5.26
N MET A 468 -5.21 3.36 -4.38
CA MET A 468 -5.87 4.64 -4.75
C MET A 468 -4.87 5.58 -5.43
N ALA A 469 -4.38 5.18 -6.61
CA ALA A 469 -3.53 6.02 -7.44
C ALA A 469 -4.35 7.12 -8.10
N ARG A 470 -3.70 8.17 -8.60
CA ARG A 470 -4.32 9.21 -9.43
C ARG A 470 -4.71 8.64 -10.80
N ALA A 471 -5.78 9.18 -11.39
CA ALA A 471 -6.19 8.84 -12.76
C ALA A 471 -5.14 9.28 -13.78
N GLU A 472 -4.63 10.50 -13.63
CA GLU A 472 -3.58 11.08 -14.46
C GLU A 472 -2.31 11.32 -13.61
N PRO A 473 -1.11 11.07 -14.15
CA PRO A 473 0.14 11.36 -13.46
C PRO A 473 0.26 12.86 -13.10
N LEU A 474 0.85 13.15 -11.95
CA LEU A 474 1.17 14.53 -11.58
C LEU A 474 2.36 15.02 -12.38
N VAL A 475 2.12 16.02 -13.22
CA VAL A 475 3.16 16.72 -13.97
C VAL A 475 3.26 18.16 -13.47
N ALA A 476 4.46 18.61 -13.11
CA ALA A 476 4.71 19.96 -12.61
C ALA A 476 6.09 20.48 -13.06
N LEU A 477 6.32 21.76 -12.84
CA LEU A 477 7.58 22.44 -13.18
C LEU A 477 8.31 22.79 -11.88
N PRO A 478 9.48 22.17 -11.61
CA PRO A 478 10.33 22.54 -10.48
C PRO A 478 11.18 23.76 -10.84
N LYS A 479 11.21 24.76 -9.97
CA LYS A 479 12.10 25.91 -10.05
C LYS A 479 12.91 26.00 -8.75
N PRO A 480 14.23 25.83 -8.80
CA PRO A 480 15.01 25.78 -7.57
C PRO A 480 14.95 27.12 -6.85
N TRP A 481 14.78 27.09 -5.54
CA TRP A 481 14.91 28.29 -4.72
C TRP A 481 16.33 28.81 -4.80
N PRO A 482 16.58 30.14 -4.93
CA PRO A 482 17.92 30.70 -5.04
C PRO A 482 18.87 30.28 -3.92
N GLU A 483 18.37 30.17 -2.68
CA GLU A 483 19.13 29.74 -1.51
C GLU A 483 19.54 28.25 -1.56
N MET A 484 18.82 27.42 -2.35
CA MET A 484 19.11 25.99 -2.48
C MET A 484 20.01 25.65 -3.68
N VAL A 485 20.19 26.56 -4.64
CA VAL A 485 21.05 26.34 -5.81
C VAL A 485 22.49 25.89 -5.43
N PRO A 486 23.17 26.52 -4.45
CA PRO A 486 24.52 26.10 -4.07
C PRO A 486 24.57 24.68 -3.48
N ILE A 487 23.51 24.25 -2.81
CA ILE A 487 23.40 22.90 -2.23
C ILE A 487 23.10 21.88 -3.34
N LEU A 488 22.11 22.17 -4.18
CA LEU A 488 21.70 21.29 -5.28
C LEU A 488 22.79 21.04 -6.32
N SER A 489 23.65 22.06 -6.54
CA SER A 489 24.78 21.93 -7.47
C SER A 489 25.94 21.05 -6.96
N GLN A 490 25.93 20.68 -5.68
CA GLN A 490 26.92 19.82 -5.05
C GLN A 490 26.45 18.37 -4.87
N LEU A 491 25.16 18.09 -5.14
CA LEU A 491 24.59 16.74 -5.11
C LEU A 491 24.90 15.98 -6.40
#